data_767da67dd72bbdd16697b8052c2a156c
#
_entry.id   767da67dd72bbdd16697b8052c2a156c
#
_cell.length_a   1.000
_cell.length_b   1.000
_cell.length_c   1.000
_cell.angle_alpha   90.00
_cell.angle_beta   90.00
_cell.angle_gamma   90.00
#
_symmetry.space_group_name_H-M   'P 1'
#
loop_
_entity.id
_entity.type
_entity.pdbx_description
1 polymer ?
#
loop_
_entity_poly.entity_id
_entity_poly.type
_entity_poly.pdbx_seq_one_letter_code
_entity_poly.pdbx_strand_id
1 'polypeptide(L)'
;MKNLLSNNALKVIAMITMFIDHFGLLFYPEVDAFRIIGRIAFPIYAYLISEGCKYTHNRKRYLLQILILGLVCSIAYSIEEGVLFFCILSTFSISIVLIYLYDYCIKDSRNKSILFFLALILVYILCHYVEFDYGFFGILVPLLVYMGKTKRIKLVLLAIGLILLILNAGYSLQVYCILSIPFIMMYNGTRGKLRLKWIFYIFYPTHLILLWVVYTIVRT
;
A
#
# COMPACT_ATOMS: atom_id res chain seq x y z
N MET A 1 -21.43 -4.95 -12.60
CA MET A 1 -20.86 -6.02 -11.73
C MET A 1 -21.48 -5.89 -10.34
N LYS A 2 -21.94 -7.00 -9.75
CA LYS A 2 -22.50 -7.00 -8.38
C LYS A 2 -21.40 -6.69 -7.37
N ASN A 3 -21.68 -5.84 -6.38
CA ASN A 3 -20.75 -5.51 -5.30
C ASN A 3 -20.69 -6.68 -4.30
N LEU A 4 -19.76 -7.62 -4.53
CA LEU A 4 -19.71 -8.92 -3.86
C LEU A 4 -18.64 -8.97 -2.74
N LEU A 5 -17.58 -8.11 -2.81
CA LEU A 5 -16.45 -8.19 -1.92
C LEU A 5 -16.54 -7.18 -0.78
N SER A 6 -16.39 -7.66 0.45
CA SER A 6 -16.24 -6.80 1.64
C SER A 6 -14.78 -6.32 1.79
N ASN A 7 -14.55 -5.35 2.69
CA ASN A 7 -13.21 -4.91 3.07
C ASN A 7 -12.32 -6.09 3.52
N ASN A 8 -12.88 -6.99 4.34
CA ASN A 8 -12.14 -8.16 4.79
C ASN A 8 -11.79 -9.12 3.64
N ALA A 9 -12.72 -9.31 2.68
CA ALA A 9 -12.45 -10.16 1.50
C ALA A 9 -11.32 -9.56 0.64
N LEU A 10 -11.33 -8.26 0.40
CA LEU A 10 -10.24 -7.58 -0.31
C LEU A 10 -8.90 -7.72 0.42
N LYS A 11 -8.88 -7.58 1.75
CA LYS A 11 -7.67 -7.78 2.54
C LYS A 11 -7.13 -9.20 2.43
N VAL A 12 -8.01 -10.22 2.47
CA VAL A 12 -7.60 -11.61 2.32
C VAL A 12 -7.00 -11.85 0.93
N ILE A 13 -7.62 -11.33 -0.13
CA ILE A 13 -7.05 -11.40 -1.49
C ILE A 13 -5.66 -10.75 -1.52
N ALA A 14 -5.51 -9.54 -0.97
CA ALA A 14 -4.23 -8.85 -0.93
C ALA A 14 -3.17 -9.61 -0.10
N MET A 15 -3.57 -10.24 1.01
CA MET A 15 -2.66 -11.08 1.82
C MET A 15 -2.17 -12.30 1.04
N ILE A 16 -3.09 -13.01 0.36
CA ILE A 16 -2.75 -14.20 -0.43
C ILE A 16 -1.82 -13.82 -1.59
N THR A 17 -2.17 -12.78 -2.34
CA THR A 17 -1.34 -12.33 -3.48
C THR A 17 0.02 -11.82 -3.04
N MET A 18 0.12 -11.14 -1.89
CA MET A 18 1.38 -10.70 -1.30
C MET A 18 2.24 -11.89 -0.83
N PHE A 19 1.62 -12.90 -0.20
CA PHE A 19 2.34 -14.12 0.18
C PHE A 19 2.91 -14.84 -1.04
N ILE A 20 2.13 -14.97 -2.11
CA ILE A 20 2.56 -15.57 -3.40
C ILE A 20 3.74 -14.79 -3.98
N ASP A 21 3.72 -13.44 -3.92
CA ASP A 21 4.79 -12.58 -4.38
C ASP A 21 6.12 -12.87 -3.68
N HIS A 22 6.11 -12.83 -2.34
CA HIS A 22 7.32 -13.05 -1.54
C HIS A 22 7.81 -14.51 -1.60
N PHE A 23 6.88 -15.47 -1.66
CA PHE A 23 7.24 -16.86 -1.90
C PHE A 23 7.95 -17.05 -3.25
N GLY A 24 7.39 -16.46 -4.31
CA GLY A 24 8.01 -16.50 -5.64
C GLY A 24 9.39 -15.83 -5.66
N LEU A 25 9.51 -14.66 -5.01
CA LEU A 25 10.77 -13.93 -4.93
C LEU A 25 11.89 -14.76 -4.28
N LEU A 26 11.59 -15.49 -3.21
CA LEU A 26 12.57 -16.25 -2.45
C LEU A 26 12.88 -17.62 -3.07
N PHE A 27 11.87 -18.36 -3.50
CA PHE A 27 12.03 -19.75 -3.91
C PHE A 27 12.09 -19.96 -5.42
N TYR A 28 11.48 -19.06 -6.20
CA TYR A 28 11.35 -19.20 -7.66
C TYR A 28 11.55 -17.84 -8.35
N PRO A 29 12.72 -17.16 -8.18
CA PRO A 29 12.96 -15.81 -8.69
C PRO A 29 12.84 -15.72 -10.22
N GLU A 30 13.08 -16.82 -10.95
CA GLU A 30 12.99 -16.89 -12.40
C GLU A 30 11.54 -17.03 -12.92
N VAL A 31 10.55 -17.24 -12.04
CA VAL A 31 9.15 -17.46 -12.42
C VAL A 31 8.33 -16.19 -12.21
N ASP A 32 8.20 -15.39 -13.24
CA ASP A 32 7.47 -14.12 -13.23
C ASP A 32 6.00 -14.22 -12.78
N ALA A 33 5.36 -15.39 -12.97
CA ALA A 33 3.96 -15.59 -12.62
C ALA A 33 3.65 -15.26 -11.15
N PHE A 34 4.55 -15.59 -10.22
CA PHE A 34 4.39 -15.26 -8.80
C PHE A 34 4.40 -13.75 -8.58
N ARG A 35 5.33 -13.05 -9.25
CA ARG A 35 5.47 -11.60 -9.19
C ARG A 35 4.27 -10.89 -9.82
N ILE A 36 3.75 -11.40 -10.94
CA ILE A 36 2.55 -10.90 -11.62
C ILE A 36 1.34 -10.94 -10.68
N ILE A 37 1.12 -12.10 -10.03
CA ILE A 37 0.02 -12.25 -9.05
C ILE A 37 0.22 -11.29 -7.87
N GLY A 38 1.45 -11.13 -7.41
CA GLY A 38 1.81 -10.26 -6.31
C GLY A 38 1.49 -8.79 -6.54
N ARG A 39 1.62 -8.30 -7.80
CA ARG A 39 1.31 -6.90 -8.15
C ARG A 39 -0.13 -6.48 -7.83
N ILE A 40 -1.03 -7.42 -7.65
CA ILE A 40 -2.44 -7.18 -7.27
C ILE A 40 -2.55 -6.63 -5.83
N ALA A 41 -1.64 -7.01 -4.93
CA ALA A 41 -1.71 -6.68 -3.51
C ALA A 41 -1.64 -5.18 -3.23
N PHE A 42 -0.64 -4.50 -3.81
CA PHE A 42 -0.38 -3.07 -3.55
C PHE A 42 -1.60 -2.17 -3.80
N PRO A 43 -2.26 -2.19 -4.98
CA PRO A 43 -3.39 -1.28 -5.24
C PRO A 43 -4.60 -1.56 -4.34
N ILE A 44 -4.82 -2.82 -3.97
CA ILE A 44 -5.88 -3.17 -3.02
C ILE A 44 -5.58 -2.55 -1.66
N TYR A 45 -4.36 -2.69 -1.13
CA TYR A 45 -3.97 -2.06 0.13
C TYR A 45 -4.02 -0.53 0.04
N ALA A 46 -3.53 0.07 -1.04
CA ALA A 46 -3.58 1.52 -1.26
C ALA A 46 -5.03 2.06 -1.21
N TYR A 47 -5.96 1.36 -1.87
CA TYR A 47 -7.38 1.68 -1.81
C TYR A 47 -7.94 1.55 -0.38
N LEU A 48 -7.59 0.48 0.33
CA LEU A 48 -8.07 0.22 1.69
C LEU A 48 -7.45 1.17 2.74
N ILE A 49 -6.23 1.66 2.55
CA ILE A 49 -5.62 2.74 3.36
C ILE A 49 -6.43 4.02 3.20
N SER A 50 -6.78 4.40 1.97
CA SER A 50 -7.66 5.54 1.69
C SER A 50 -9.02 5.42 2.40
N GLU A 51 -9.67 4.25 2.32
CA GLU A 51 -10.92 3.96 3.04
C GLU A 51 -10.70 4.02 4.57
N GLY A 52 -9.59 3.47 5.05
CA GLY A 52 -9.21 3.53 6.46
C GLY A 52 -9.10 4.96 6.98
N CYS A 53 -8.44 5.86 6.26
CA CYS A 53 -8.34 7.27 6.60
C CYS A 53 -9.70 7.97 6.65
N LYS A 54 -10.62 7.58 5.75
CA LYS A 54 -11.96 8.17 5.68
C LYS A 54 -12.87 7.76 6.84
N TYR A 55 -12.77 6.49 7.29
CA TYR A 55 -13.72 5.92 8.26
C TYR A 55 -13.14 5.73 9.65
N THR A 56 -11.87 6.04 9.89
CA THR A 56 -11.28 5.94 11.23
C THR A 56 -11.78 7.04 12.16
N HIS A 57 -12.21 6.66 13.38
CA HIS A 57 -12.56 7.63 14.42
C HIS A 57 -11.32 8.24 15.10
N ASN A 58 -10.23 7.49 15.17
CA ASN A 58 -8.99 7.94 15.82
C ASN A 58 -7.83 7.95 14.80
N ARG A 59 -7.63 9.12 14.17
CA ARG A 59 -6.61 9.36 13.14
C ARG A 59 -5.19 9.11 13.66
N LYS A 60 -4.88 9.60 14.87
CA LYS A 60 -3.55 9.43 15.49
C LYS A 60 -3.24 7.95 15.72
N ARG A 61 -4.18 7.20 16.32
CA ARG A 61 -4.01 5.78 16.57
C ARG A 61 -3.85 4.98 15.28
N TYR A 62 -4.60 5.32 14.24
CA TYR A 62 -4.51 4.66 12.95
C TYR A 62 -3.13 4.86 12.30
N LEU A 63 -2.66 6.11 12.25
CA LEU A 63 -1.32 6.43 11.75
C LEU A 63 -0.24 5.71 12.57
N LEU A 64 -0.26 5.81 13.91
CA LEU A 64 0.74 5.19 14.76
C LEU A 64 0.81 3.66 14.60
N GLN A 65 -0.33 2.99 14.44
CA GLN A 65 -0.36 1.54 14.22
C GLN A 65 0.36 1.14 12.91
N ILE A 66 0.14 1.88 11.81
CA ILE A 66 0.80 1.59 10.53
C ILE A 66 2.27 1.99 10.57
N LEU A 67 2.58 3.15 11.17
CA LEU A 67 3.94 3.68 11.27
C LEU A 67 4.86 2.77 12.10
N ILE A 68 4.42 2.38 13.30
CA ILE A 68 5.24 1.49 14.17
C ILE A 68 5.50 0.17 13.47
N LEU A 69 4.47 -0.44 12.87
CA LEU A 69 4.62 -1.68 12.14
C LEU A 69 5.54 -1.51 10.92
N GLY A 70 5.40 -0.39 10.20
CA GLY A 70 6.26 -0.04 9.06
C GLY A 70 7.71 0.12 9.48
N LEU A 71 7.99 0.83 10.57
CA LEU A 71 9.36 1.01 11.08
C LEU A 71 10.00 -0.31 11.50
N VAL A 72 9.27 -1.16 12.25
CA VAL A 72 9.78 -2.49 12.65
C VAL A 72 10.15 -3.33 11.44
N CYS A 73 9.27 -3.40 10.43
CA CYS A 73 9.55 -4.15 9.21
C CYS A 73 10.68 -3.52 8.38
N SER A 74 10.74 -2.19 8.28
CA SER A 74 11.81 -1.50 7.56
C SER A 74 13.19 -1.73 8.20
N ILE A 75 13.27 -1.73 9.52
CA ILE A 75 14.50 -2.04 10.24
C ILE A 75 14.95 -3.47 9.94
N ALA A 76 14.03 -4.45 9.98
CA ALA A 76 14.34 -5.83 9.66
C ALA A 76 14.90 -5.99 8.23
N TYR A 77 14.24 -5.38 7.23
CA TYR A 77 14.72 -5.36 5.85
C TYR A 77 16.06 -4.67 5.69
N SER A 78 16.25 -3.51 6.33
CA SER A 78 17.49 -2.74 6.23
C SER A 78 18.69 -3.49 6.82
N ILE A 79 18.47 -4.30 7.87
CA ILE A 79 19.52 -5.15 8.45
C ILE A 79 19.87 -6.29 7.48
N GLU A 80 18.88 -6.91 6.83
CA GLU A 80 19.07 -8.03 5.90
C GLU A 80 19.80 -7.58 4.63
N GLU A 81 19.37 -6.48 4.03
CA GLU A 81 19.92 -5.98 2.75
C GLU A 81 21.18 -5.11 2.92
N GLY A 82 21.50 -4.67 4.14
CA GLY A 82 22.64 -3.78 4.42
C GLY A 82 22.47 -2.35 3.90
N VAL A 83 21.26 -1.97 3.46
CA VAL A 83 20.90 -0.64 2.95
C VAL A 83 19.65 -0.12 3.64
N LEU A 84 19.52 1.21 3.75
CA LEU A 84 18.34 1.83 4.35
C LEU A 84 17.14 1.72 3.40
N PHE A 85 16.22 0.81 3.69
CA PHE A 85 15.02 0.55 2.90
C PHE A 85 13.74 0.71 3.73
N PHE A 86 12.77 1.45 3.20
CA PHE A 86 11.46 1.64 3.83
C PHE A 86 10.39 0.80 3.15
N CYS A 87 9.88 -0.19 3.89
CA CYS A 87 8.86 -1.11 3.38
C CYS A 87 7.54 -0.41 3.06
N ILE A 88 6.63 -1.11 2.39
CA ILE A 88 5.32 -0.62 1.94
C ILE A 88 4.46 0.02 3.06
N LEU A 89 4.58 -0.44 4.31
CA LEU A 89 3.83 0.14 5.43
C LEU A 89 4.37 1.53 5.78
N SER A 90 5.68 1.76 5.64
CA SER A 90 6.29 3.09 5.78
C SER A 90 5.82 4.02 4.67
N THR A 91 5.76 3.55 3.42
CA THR A 91 5.15 4.24 2.28
C THR A 91 3.70 4.65 2.57
N PHE A 92 2.89 3.74 3.08
CA PHE A 92 1.50 4.04 3.47
C PHE A 92 1.40 5.00 4.65
N SER A 93 2.36 4.98 5.58
CA SER A 93 2.38 5.94 6.70
C SER A 93 2.54 7.37 6.21
N ILE A 94 3.44 7.61 5.25
CA ILE A 94 3.60 8.91 4.61
C ILE A 94 2.33 9.29 3.84
N SER A 95 1.72 8.36 3.11
CA SER A 95 0.43 8.58 2.43
C SER A 95 -0.65 9.04 3.42
N ILE A 96 -0.75 8.42 4.59
CA ILE A 96 -1.72 8.79 5.65
C ILE A 96 -1.45 10.22 6.16
N VAL A 97 -0.17 10.57 6.37
CA VAL A 97 0.21 11.93 6.77
C VAL A 97 -0.22 12.94 5.71
N LEU A 98 0.06 12.68 4.44
CA LEU A 98 -0.36 13.55 3.33
C LEU A 98 -1.89 13.66 3.21
N ILE A 99 -2.63 12.57 3.43
CA ILE A 99 -4.09 12.59 3.46
C ILE A 99 -4.62 13.50 4.58
N TYR A 100 -4.04 13.42 5.79
CA TYR A 100 -4.47 14.26 6.90
C TYR A 100 -4.08 15.73 6.70
N LEU A 101 -2.92 15.96 6.07
CA LEU A 101 -2.49 17.29 5.70
C LEU A 101 -3.37 17.89 4.58
N TYR A 102 -3.80 17.07 3.63
CA TYR A 102 -4.78 17.46 2.60
C TYR A 102 -6.09 17.93 3.22
N ASP A 103 -6.65 17.16 4.16
CA ASP A 103 -7.86 17.57 4.89
C ASP A 103 -7.64 18.93 5.57
N TYR A 104 -6.54 19.10 6.30
CA TYR A 104 -6.25 20.31 7.05
C TYR A 104 -5.99 21.54 6.15
N CYS A 105 -5.22 21.37 5.07
CA CYS A 105 -4.76 22.50 4.27
C CYS A 105 -5.70 22.87 3.12
N ILE A 106 -6.36 21.89 2.51
CA ILE A 106 -7.15 22.10 1.28
C ILE A 106 -8.63 22.07 1.58
N LYS A 107 -9.07 21.12 2.41
CA LYS A 107 -10.50 20.92 2.66
C LYS A 107 -11.04 21.86 3.72
N ASP A 108 -10.27 22.09 4.78
CA ASP A 108 -10.70 22.91 5.92
C ASP A 108 -10.24 24.38 5.80
N SER A 109 -9.16 24.68 5.08
CA SER A 109 -8.62 26.04 4.95
C SER A 109 -7.83 26.26 3.66
N ARG A 110 -8.44 26.88 2.65
CA ARG A 110 -7.79 27.18 1.36
C ARG A 110 -6.52 28.04 1.48
N ASN A 111 -6.40 28.84 2.53
CA ASN A 111 -5.23 29.70 2.74
C ASN A 111 -3.94 28.93 3.05
N LYS A 112 -4.03 27.60 3.31
CA LYS A 112 -2.87 26.75 3.62
C LYS A 112 -2.49 25.80 2.49
N SER A 113 -3.04 25.96 1.29
CA SER A 113 -2.74 25.10 0.15
C SER A 113 -1.25 25.08 -0.21
N ILE A 114 -0.54 26.19 -0.05
CA ILE A 114 0.91 26.27 -0.27
C ILE A 114 1.66 25.27 0.62
N LEU A 115 1.27 25.15 1.89
CA LEU A 115 1.89 24.20 2.83
C LEU A 115 1.73 22.74 2.34
N PHE A 116 0.57 22.38 1.79
CA PHE A 116 0.34 21.06 1.23
C PHE A 116 1.25 20.77 0.02
N PHE A 117 1.38 21.74 -0.90
CA PHE A 117 2.26 21.58 -2.06
C PHE A 117 3.74 21.53 -1.67
N LEU A 118 4.16 22.31 -0.69
CA LEU A 118 5.51 22.22 -0.13
C LEU A 118 5.78 20.84 0.49
N ALA A 119 4.81 20.27 1.20
CA ALA A 119 4.93 18.92 1.75
C ALA A 119 5.05 17.85 0.65
N LEU A 120 4.32 17.98 -0.46
CA LEU A 120 4.46 17.07 -1.62
C LEU A 120 5.86 17.16 -2.23
N ILE A 121 6.40 18.38 -2.40
CA ILE A 121 7.77 18.59 -2.90
C ILE A 121 8.79 17.98 -1.95
N LEU A 122 8.63 18.19 -0.64
CA LEU A 122 9.51 17.61 0.37
C LEU A 122 9.52 16.08 0.32
N VAL A 123 8.34 15.45 0.20
CA VAL A 123 8.21 14.00 0.09
C VAL A 123 8.83 13.49 -1.24
N TYR A 124 8.67 14.23 -2.33
CA TYR A 124 9.32 13.89 -3.60
C TYR A 124 10.86 13.90 -3.45
N ILE A 125 11.41 14.96 -2.86
CA ILE A 125 12.84 15.07 -2.59
C ILE A 125 13.30 13.94 -1.65
N LEU A 126 12.55 13.64 -0.59
CA LEU A 126 12.86 12.55 0.34
C LEU A 126 12.96 11.20 -0.39
N CYS A 127 12.02 10.89 -1.29
CA CYS A 127 12.02 9.66 -2.09
C CYS A 127 13.17 9.60 -3.11
N HIS A 128 13.85 10.72 -3.39
CA HIS A 128 15.03 10.72 -4.23
C HIS A 128 16.29 10.26 -3.48
N TYR A 129 16.38 10.57 -2.18
CA TYR A 129 17.54 10.24 -1.34
C TYR A 129 17.36 8.95 -0.52
N VAL A 130 16.12 8.51 -0.33
CA VAL A 130 15.79 7.37 0.51
C VAL A 130 14.88 6.41 -0.24
N GLU A 131 15.23 5.13 -0.21
CA GLU A 131 14.46 4.09 -0.89
C GLU A 131 13.19 3.72 -0.14
N PHE A 132 12.05 4.06 -0.73
CA PHE A 132 10.72 3.64 -0.30
C PHE A 132 10.16 2.62 -1.30
N ASP A 133 9.55 1.57 -0.78
CA ASP A 133 8.83 0.62 -1.63
C ASP A 133 7.74 1.35 -2.44
N TYR A 134 7.76 1.18 -3.76
CA TYR A 134 6.97 1.92 -4.77
C TYR A 134 7.25 3.44 -4.86
N GLY A 135 8.21 4.00 -4.12
CA GLY A 135 8.66 5.38 -4.23
C GLY A 135 7.56 6.43 -4.06
N PHE A 136 7.80 7.62 -4.60
CA PHE A 136 6.88 8.76 -4.52
C PHE A 136 5.49 8.46 -5.11
N PHE A 137 5.43 7.81 -6.27
CA PHE A 137 4.14 7.48 -6.90
C PHE A 137 3.34 6.47 -6.10
N GLY A 138 4.00 5.52 -5.41
CA GLY A 138 3.35 4.63 -4.46
C GLY A 138 2.70 5.38 -3.29
N ILE A 139 3.36 6.43 -2.78
CA ILE A 139 2.82 7.32 -1.74
C ILE A 139 1.60 8.08 -2.25
N LEU A 140 1.60 8.50 -3.52
CA LEU A 140 0.49 9.27 -4.10
C LEU A 140 -0.78 8.44 -4.34
N VAL A 141 -0.69 7.15 -4.62
CA VAL A 141 -1.88 6.33 -4.96
C VAL A 141 -2.97 6.40 -3.89
N PRO A 142 -2.71 6.16 -2.57
CA PRO A 142 -3.75 6.29 -1.53
C PRO A 142 -4.32 7.71 -1.42
N LEU A 143 -3.49 8.73 -1.61
CA LEU A 143 -3.92 10.14 -1.57
C LEU A 143 -4.89 10.45 -2.72
N LEU A 144 -4.55 10.06 -3.96
CA LEU A 144 -5.42 10.25 -5.12
C LEU A 144 -6.77 9.54 -4.92
N VAL A 145 -6.75 8.30 -4.47
CA VAL A 145 -7.99 7.55 -4.15
C VAL A 145 -8.81 8.27 -3.08
N TYR A 146 -8.16 8.83 -2.05
CA TYR A 146 -8.83 9.54 -0.96
C TYR A 146 -9.57 10.80 -1.45
N MET A 147 -9.01 11.51 -2.44
CA MET A 147 -9.63 12.72 -3.03
C MET A 147 -10.92 12.38 -3.78
N GLY A 148 -11.13 11.13 -4.18
CA GLY A 148 -12.34 10.70 -4.89
C GLY A 148 -13.59 10.72 -4.01
N LYS A 149 -14.59 11.51 -4.39
CA LYS A 149 -15.87 11.64 -3.66
C LYS A 149 -16.79 10.43 -3.86
N THR A 150 -16.80 9.85 -5.05
CA THR A 150 -17.63 8.68 -5.41
C THR A 150 -16.75 7.47 -5.73
N LYS A 151 -17.32 6.26 -5.68
CA LYS A 151 -16.59 5.03 -6.04
C LYS A 151 -16.03 5.11 -7.47
N ARG A 152 -16.78 5.67 -8.43
CA ARG A 152 -16.32 5.83 -9.82
C ARG A 152 -15.09 6.72 -9.90
N ILE A 153 -15.13 7.89 -9.24
CA ILE A 153 -13.99 8.83 -9.20
C ILE A 153 -12.79 8.19 -8.52
N LYS A 154 -12.97 7.45 -7.42
CA LYS A 154 -11.88 6.71 -6.75
C LYS A 154 -11.22 5.70 -7.68
N LEU A 155 -11.99 4.98 -8.49
CA LEU A 155 -11.45 4.01 -9.45
C LEU A 155 -10.68 4.71 -10.58
N VAL A 156 -11.17 5.84 -11.07
CA VAL A 156 -10.45 6.64 -12.08
C VAL A 156 -9.13 7.18 -11.50
N LEU A 157 -9.17 7.76 -10.29
CA LEU A 157 -7.97 8.28 -9.63
C LEU A 157 -6.99 7.17 -9.25
N LEU A 158 -7.48 5.99 -8.87
CA LEU A 158 -6.65 4.79 -8.70
C LEU A 158 -5.94 4.46 -10.02
N ALA A 159 -6.69 4.36 -11.13
CA ALA A 159 -6.11 4.03 -12.43
C ALA A 159 -5.06 5.05 -12.86
N ILE A 160 -5.30 6.35 -12.66
CA ILE A 160 -4.31 7.41 -12.92
C ILE A 160 -3.06 7.20 -12.07
N GLY A 161 -3.21 6.96 -10.77
CA GLY A 161 -2.09 6.70 -9.87
C GLY A 161 -1.27 5.48 -10.26
N LEU A 162 -1.94 4.39 -10.68
CA LEU A 162 -1.26 3.18 -11.15
C LEU A 162 -0.54 3.41 -12.49
N ILE A 163 -1.11 4.18 -13.42
CA ILE A 163 -0.44 4.55 -14.67
C ILE A 163 0.84 5.36 -14.38
N LEU A 164 0.78 6.35 -13.50
CA LEU A 164 1.96 7.13 -13.10
C LEU A 164 3.03 6.23 -12.47
N LEU A 165 2.63 5.28 -11.63
CA LEU A 165 3.53 4.31 -11.03
C LEU A 165 4.20 3.41 -12.08
N ILE A 166 3.44 2.90 -13.05
CA ILE A 166 3.93 2.06 -14.15
C ILE A 166 4.94 2.83 -15.02
N LEU A 167 4.61 4.06 -15.39
CA LEU A 167 5.50 4.91 -16.21
C LEU A 167 6.83 5.18 -15.49
N ASN A 168 6.79 5.41 -14.17
CA ASN A 168 8.00 5.60 -13.37
C ASN A 168 8.84 4.32 -13.25
N ALA A 169 8.20 3.14 -13.18
CA ALA A 169 8.88 1.86 -13.08
C ALA A 169 9.45 1.32 -14.41
N GLY A 170 9.20 1.99 -15.54
CA GLY A 170 9.77 1.65 -16.85
C GLY A 170 9.26 0.34 -17.43
N TYR A 171 7.93 0.16 -17.57
CA TYR A 171 7.30 -1.02 -18.21
C TYR A 171 7.72 -2.38 -17.65
N SER A 172 8.03 -2.44 -16.36
CA SER A 172 8.34 -3.67 -15.63
C SER A 172 7.09 -4.50 -15.36
N LEU A 173 7.24 -5.62 -14.63
CA LEU A 173 6.12 -6.41 -14.09
C LEU A 173 5.09 -5.59 -13.31
N GLN A 174 5.41 -4.32 -13.01
CA GLN A 174 4.49 -3.38 -12.34
C GLN A 174 3.22 -3.10 -13.16
N VAL A 175 3.20 -3.31 -14.47
CA VAL A 175 2.02 -3.14 -15.33
C VAL A 175 0.84 -4.02 -14.86
N TYR A 176 1.13 -5.18 -14.29
CA TYR A 176 0.11 -6.13 -13.83
C TYR A 176 -0.63 -5.68 -12.56
N CYS A 177 -0.23 -4.58 -11.92
CA CYS A 177 -1.00 -3.98 -10.81
C CYS A 177 -2.42 -3.57 -11.24
N ILE A 178 -2.66 -3.33 -12.54
CA ILE A 178 -3.97 -3.05 -13.14
C ILE A 178 -4.96 -4.21 -12.91
N LEU A 179 -4.50 -5.45 -12.80
CA LEU A 179 -5.34 -6.62 -12.50
C LEU A 179 -6.07 -6.53 -11.15
N SER A 180 -5.69 -5.60 -10.28
CA SER A 180 -6.39 -5.31 -9.03
C SER A 180 -7.73 -4.58 -9.22
N ILE A 181 -7.89 -3.84 -10.33
CA ILE A 181 -9.06 -2.98 -10.57
C ILE A 181 -10.38 -3.77 -10.54
N PRO A 182 -10.53 -4.93 -11.21
CA PRO A 182 -11.75 -5.76 -11.13
C PRO A 182 -12.15 -6.12 -9.69
N PHE A 183 -11.19 -6.48 -8.83
CA PHE A 183 -11.45 -6.80 -7.42
C PHE A 183 -11.98 -5.59 -6.66
N ILE A 184 -11.36 -4.42 -6.85
CA ILE A 184 -11.78 -3.17 -6.20
C ILE A 184 -13.15 -2.70 -6.75
N MET A 185 -13.44 -2.93 -8.03
CA MET A 185 -14.76 -2.69 -8.61
C MET A 185 -15.86 -3.54 -7.96
N MET A 186 -15.54 -4.73 -7.48
CA MET A 186 -16.48 -5.60 -6.77
C MET A 186 -16.65 -5.23 -5.28
N TYR A 187 -15.90 -4.27 -4.76
CA TYR A 187 -16.00 -3.82 -3.37
C TYR A 187 -17.37 -3.22 -3.08
N ASN A 188 -18.02 -3.67 -1.99
CA ASN A 188 -19.38 -3.28 -1.61
C ASN A 188 -19.47 -2.17 -0.56
N GLY A 189 -18.32 -1.63 -0.11
CA GLY A 189 -18.28 -0.58 0.92
C GLY A 189 -18.48 -1.08 2.35
N THR A 190 -18.69 -2.38 2.58
CA THR A 190 -18.92 -2.95 3.91
C THR A 190 -17.65 -3.54 4.52
N ARG A 191 -17.56 -3.56 5.85
CA ARG A 191 -16.42 -4.13 6.57
C ARG A 191 -16.33 -5.65 6.41
N GLY A 192 -17.46 -6.32 6.30
CA GLY A 192 -17.58 -7.79 6.40
C GLY A 192 -17.88 -8.27 7.83
N LYS A 193 -18.38 -9.50 7.95
CA LYS A 193 -18.89 -10.07 9.20
C LYS A 193 -17.80 -10.42 10.23
N LEU A 194 -16.61 -10.81 9.78
CA LEU A 194 -15.52 -11.26 10.63
C LEU A 194 -14.70 -10.09 11.21
N ARG A 195 -14.24 -10.21 12.46
CA ARG A 195 -13.38 -9.20 13.12
C ARG A 195 -11.89 -9.58 12.95
N LEU A 196 -11.38 -9.51 11.74
CA LEU A 196 -10.02 -9.97 11.38
C LEU A 196 -8.94 -8.88 11.54
N LYS A 197 -9.22 -7.79 12.28
CA LYS A 197 -8.32 -6.63 12.37
C LYS A 197 -6.88 -7.01 12.74
N TRP A 198 -6.71 -7.81 13.80
CA TRP A 198 -5.39 -8.20 14.30
C TRP A 198 -4.64 -9.12 13.36
N ILE A 199 -5.35 -10.02 12.67
CA ILE A 199 -4.74 -10.93 11.69
C ILE A 199 -4.02 -10.14 10.60
N PHE A 200 -4.61 -9.06 10.12
CA PHE A 200 -4.00 -8.24 9.08
C PHE A 200 -2.74 -7.49 9.54
N TYR A 201 -2.66 -7.10 10.81
CA TYR A 201 -1.44 -6.47 11.35
C TYR A 201 -0.34 -7.49 11.64
N ILE A 202 -0.70 -8.66 12.15
CA ILE A 202 0.26 -9.72 12.49
C ILE A 202 0.79 -10.39 11.21
N PHE A 203 -0.06 -10.57 10.21
CA PHE A 203 0.29 -11.27 8.98
C PHE A 203 1.52 -10.66 8.29
N TYR A 204 1.61 -9.33 8.23
CA TYR A 204 2.68 -8.68 7.48
C TYR A 204 4.09 -9.06 7.99
N PRO A 205 4.43 -8.92 9.28
CA PRO A 205 5.74 -9.36 9.75
C PRO A 205 5.88 -10.88 9.79
N THR A 206 4.82 -11.63 10.17
CA THR A 206 4.94 -13.07 10.37
C THR A 206 5.16 -13.85 9.08
N HIS A 207 4.50 -13.48 7.96
CA HIS A 207 4.72 -14.21 6.71
C HIS A 207 6.14 -14.01 6.17
N LEU A 208 6.74 -12.84 6.34
CA LEU A 208 8.11 -12.56 5.93
C LEU A 208 9.09 -13.39 6.76
N ILE A 209 8.96 -13.37 8.09
CA ILE A 209 9.79 -14.17 8.99
C ILE A 209 9.64 -15.66 8.67
N LEU A 210 8.39 -16.14 8.49
CA LEU A 210 8.14 -17.54 8.15
C LEU A 210 8.83 -17.96 6.85
N LEU A 211 8.67 -17.17 5.80
CA LEU A 211 9.29 -17.45 4.50
C LEU A 211 10.82 -17.43 4.59
N TRP A 212 11.39 -16.48 5.32
CA TRP A 212 12.82 -16.39 5.52
C TRP A 212 13.38 -17.60 6.30
N VAL A 213 12.72 -18.01 7.40
CA VAL A 213 13.12 -19.20 8.17
C VAL A 213 13.06 -20.47 7.30
N VAL A 214 11.97 -20.65 6.53
CA VAL A 214 11.85 -21.81 5.63
C VAL A 214 12.93 -21.77 4.56
N TYR A 215 13.21 -20.60 3.99
CA TYR A 215 14.24 -20.42 2.96
C TYR A 215 15.63 -20.77 3.49
N THR A 216 16.00 -20.34 4.71
CA THR A 216 17.28 -20.69 5.33
C THR A 216 17.40 -22.18 5.58
N ILE A 217 16.33 -22.84 6.10
CA ILE A 217 16.36 -24.30 6.37
C ILE A 217 16.49 -25.12 5.08
N VAL A 218 15.87 -24.69 3.98
CA VAL A 218 15.91 -25.44 2.70
C VAL A 218 17.23 -25.29 1.97
N ARG A 219 18.00 -24.21 2.22
CA ARG A 219 19.29 -23.96 1.60
C ARG A 219 20.51 -24.46 2.42
N THR A 220 20.31 -24.80 3.69
CA THR A 220 21.29 -25.51 4.50
C THR A 220 21.21 -27.02 4.27
#